data_1c616fc9792fecfb665bf4a198cec08d
#
_entry.id   1c616fc9792fecfb665bf4a198cec08d
#
_cell.length_a   1.000
_cell.length_b   1.000
_cell.length_c   1.000
_cell.angle_alpha   90.00
_cell.angle_beta   90.00
_cell.angle_gamma   90.00
#
_symmetry.space_group_name_H-M   'P 1'
#
loop_
_entity.id
_entity.type
_entity.pdbx_description
1 polymer ?
#
loop_
_entity_poly.entity_id
_entity_poly.type
_entity_poly.pdbx_seq_one_letter_code
_entity_poly.pdbx_strand_id
1 'polypeptide(L)'
;MPPTAASAVAAASLLLLAVDTANLPAEFSVCKRNAANMEKCVQAALQDVASHLSAGTLSLGVVPLDPLQVPQINIHHVVKYILNIRFRNVRLTGLANADVSNVTADVKTDKLSLVGEAPHILFESDYDMLGKFIEVFVVGSGKCKFVFGNVTAQLRLESERVQRECHVHWRPQRFALEVLSLGSAQLNFGDPLMIGALSLGSNFSQLVNDNWREFWTVLKPTFQERFGLLFLEFAVKVFQKVPLDDVCPR
;
A
#
# COMPACT_ATOMS: atom_id res chain seq x y z
N MET A 1 -33.18 -27.20 63.05
CA MET A 1 -33.25 -25.84 62.55
C MET A 1 -32.15 -25.68 61.49
N PRO A 2 -32.49 -25.51 60.20
CA PRO A 2 -31.48 -25.36 59.19
C PRO A 2 -31.14 -23.86 58.98
N PRO A 3 -29.93 -23.49 58.58
CA PRO A 3 -29.62 -22.16 58.18
C PRO A 3 -29.91 -21.94 56.69
N THR A 4 -30.39 -20.79 56.44
CA THR A 4 -30.87 -20.17 55.22
C THR A 4 -29.81 -20.11 54.08
N ALA A 5 -30.26 -20.44 52.88
CA ALA A 5 -29.51 -20.27 51.63
C ALA A 5 -29.36 -18.79 51.29
N ALA A 6 -28.13 -18.32 51.14
CA ALA A 6 -27.82 -17.02 50.60
C ALA A 6 -27.70 -17.16 49.06
N SER A 7 -28.60 -16.48 48.35
CA SER A 7 -28.59 -16.34 46.92
C SER A 7 -27.42 -15.47 46.47
N ALA A 8 -26.43 -16.07 45.81
CA ALA A 8 -25.41 -15.34 45.09
C ALA A 8 -25.96 -14.86 43.75
N VAL A 9 -26.27 -13.57 43.65
CA VAL A 9 -26.56 -12.90 42.39
C VAL A 9 -25.23 -12.68 41.66
N ALA A 10 -24.98 -13.50 40.65
CA ALA A 10 -23.88 -13.28 39.74
C ALA A 10 -24.19 -12.06 38.87
N ALA A 11 -23.54 -10.95 39.14
CA ALA A 11 -23.53 -9.78 38.29
C ALA A 11 -22.65 -10.11 37.07
N ALA A 12 -23.28 -10.47 35.97
CA ALA A 12 -22.62 -10.56 34.67
C ALA A 12 -22.28 -9.13 34.19
N SER A 13 -21.03 -8.72 34.45
CA SER A 13 -20.48 -7.51 33.86
C SER A 13 -20.36 -7.69 32.35
N LEU A 14 -21.33 -7.18 31.60
CA LEU A 14 -21.16 -6.93 30.18
C LEU A 14 -20.04 -5.88 30.03
N LEU A 15 -18.84 -6.31 29.74
CA LEU A 15 -17.80 -5.48 29.19
C LEU A 15 -18.25 -5.08 27.78
N LEU A 16 -18.97 -3.97 27.68
CA LEU A 16 -19.14 -3.20 26.45
C LEU A 16 -17.73 -2.75 26.05
N LEU A 17 -17.13 -3.46 25.10
CA LEU A 17 -15.97 -2.97 24.37
C LEU A 17 -16.47 -1.74 23.60
N ALA A 18 -16.31 -0.57 24.20
CA ALA A 18 -16.47 0.69 23.49
C ALA A 18 -15.43 0.67 22.36
N VAL A 19 -15.89 0.48 21.13
CA VAL A 19 -15.05 0.73 19.95
C VAL A 19 -14.95 2.25 19.88
N ASP A 20 -13.78 2.79 20.27
CA ASP A 20 -13.49 4.22 20.10
C ASP A 20 -13.67 4.56 18.62
N THR A 21 -14.76 5.25 18.29
CA THR A 21 -14.91 5.93 17.01
C THR A 21 -13.93 7.09 17.03
N ALA A 22 -12.81 6.94 16.32
CA ALA A 22 -11.86 8.03 16.18
C ALA A 22 -12.48 9.08 15.24
N ASN A 23 -12.62 10.30 15.72
CA ASN A 23 -12.93 11.43 14.86
C ASN A 23 -11.81 11.59 13.84
N LEU A 24 -12.16 12.00 12.63
CA LEU A 24 -11.14 12.36 11.62
C LEU A 24 -10.28 13.48 12.23
N PRO A 25 -8.94 13.34 12.25
CA PRO A 25 -8.08 14.40 12.76
C PRO A 25 -8.36 15.73 12.06
N ALA A 26 -8.32 16.84 12.81
CA ALA A 26 -8.76 18.15 12.31
C ALA A 26 -7.90 18.70 11.14
N GLU A 27 -6.71 18.13 10.96
CA GLU A 27 -5.82 18.42 9.85
C GLU A 27 -6.27 17.85 8.50
N PHE A 28 -7.24 16.94 8.47
CA PHE A 28 -7.73 16.36 7.22
C PHE A 28 -8.91 17.17 6.63
N SER A 29 -8.75 17.55 5.38
CA SER A 29 -9.80 18.26 4.64
C SER A 29 -11.00 17.33 4.37
N VAL A 30 -12.22 17.83 4.63
CA VAL A 30 -13.48 17.12 4.39
C VAL A 30 -14.23 17.73 3.21
N CYS A 31 -14.91 16.88 2.43
CA CYS A 31 -15.63 17.29 1.23
C CYS A 31 -17.14 17.04 1.39
N LYS A 32 -17.97 18.09 1.23
CA LYS A 32 -19.42 17.94 1.25
C LYS A 32 -19.92 17.16 0.04
N ARG A 33 -20.83 16.20 0.24
CA ARG A 33 -21.41 15.34 -0.83
C ARG A 33 -22.07 16.12 -1.96
N ASN A 34 -22.61 17.30 -1.63
CA ASN A 34 -23.33 18.15 -2.59
C ASN A 34 -22.46 19.28 -3.14
N ALA A 35 -21.15 19.26 -2.93
CA ALA A 35 -20.26 20.30 -3.46
C ALA A 35 -20.23 20.26 -4.99
N ALA A 36 -20.42 21.42 -5.64
CA ALA A 36 -20.39 21.55 -7.09
C ALA A 36 -19.04 21.09 -7.72
N ASN A 37 -17.96 21.10 -6.92
CA ASN A 37 -16.60 20.70 -7.31
C ASN A 37 -16.09 19.57 -6.44
N MET A 38 -16.89 18.54 -6.21
CA MET A 38 -16.55 17.46 -5.28
C MET A 38 -15.24 16.77 -5.64
N GLU A 39 -15.01 16.47 -6.92
CA GLU A 39 -13.78 15.81 -7.37
C GLU A 39 -12.52 16.63 -7.06
N LYS A 40 -12.55 17.94 -7.25
CA LYS A 40 -11.44 18.83 -6.90
C LYS A 40 -11.21 18.89 -5.38
N CYS A 41 -12.30 18.90 -4.59
CA CYS A 41 -12.19 18.85 -3.14
C CYS A 41 -11.54 17.52 -2.70
N VAL A 42 -12.02 16.39 -3.22
CA VAL A 42 -11.47 15.06 -2.91
C VAL A 42 -10.01 14.96 -3.36
N GLN A 43 -9.66 15.55 -4.51
CA GLN A 43 -8.27 15.60 -4.96
C GLN A 43 -7.38 16.34 -3.96
N ALA A 44 -7.79 17.53 -3.53
CA ALA A 44 -7.06 18.31 -2.53
C ALA A 44 -6.95 17.57 -1.20
N ALA A 45 -8.04 16.94 -0.74
CA ALA A 45 -8.04 16.17 0.49
C ALA A 45 -7.11 14.94 0.41
N LEU A 46 -7.06 14.25 -0.73
CA LEU A 46 -6.16 13.11 -0.92
C LEU A 46 -4.69 13.53 -1.01
N GLN A 47 -4.41 14.69 -1.61
CA GLN A 47 -3.06 15.27 -1.63
C GLN A 47 -2.60 15.62 -0.21
N ASP A 48 -3.48 16.22 0.59
CA ASP A 48 -3.25 16.50 2.01
C ASP A 48 -2.99 15.22 2.81
N VAL A 49 -3.83 14.20 2.61
CA VAL A 49 -3.68 12.89 3.25
C VAL A 49 -2.32 12.29 2.95
N ALA A 50 -1.87 12.32 1.70
CA ALA A 50 -0.57 11.76 1.29
C ALA A 50 0.59 12.39 2.07
N SER A 51 0.56 13.70 2.28
CA SER A 51 1.58 14.43 3.03
C SER A 51 1.56 14.10 4.53
N HIS A 52 0.38 14.03 5.15
CA HIS A 52 0.23 13.75 6.58
C HIS A 52 0.48 12.27 6.93
N LEU A 53 0.05 11.34 6.09
CA LEU A 53 0.28 9.92 6.30
C LEU A 53 1.74 9.50 6.04
N SER A 54 2.59 10.40 5.51
CA SER A 54 4.02 10.12 5.38
C SER A 54 4.66 9.77 6.73
N ALA A 55 4.27 10.46 7.80
CA ALA A 55 4.74 10.20 9.16
C ALA A 55 3.94 9.11 9.89
N GLY A 56 2.82 8.65 9.32
CA GLY A 56 1.85 7.76 9.97
C GLY A 56 0.91 8.52 10.91
N THR A 57 -0.25 7.92 11.21
CA THR A 57 -1.24 8.51 12.11
C THR A 57 -1.63 7.48 13.17
N LEU A 58 -1.07 7.63 14.37
CA LEU A 58 -1.28 6.69 15.47
C LEU A 58 -2.76 6.56 15.87
N SER A 59 -3.52 7.68 15.85
CA SER A 59 -4.96 7.67 16.16
C SER A 59 -5.76 6.79 15.21
N LEU A 60 -5.38 6.72 13.94
CA LEU A 60 -6.01 5.85 12.94
C LEU A 60 -5.37 4.45 12.90
N GLY A 61 -4.26 4.22 13.59
CA GLY A 61 -3.51 2.96 13.54
C GLY A 61 -2.80 2.72 12.21
N VAL A 62 -2.52 3.79 11.48
CA VAL A 62 -1.81 3.75 10.19
C VAL A 62 -0.32 3.94 10.42
N VAL A 63 0.47 3.00 9.93
CA VAL A 63 1.94 3.10 9.93
C VAL A 63 2.40 4.12 8.90
N PRO A 64 3.63 4.68 9.03
CA PRO A 64 4.18 5.58 8.03
C PRO A 64 4.12 5.00 6.61
N LEU A 65 3.68 5.83 5.65
CA LEU A 65 3.69 5.48 4.22
C LEU A 65 4.98 5.92 3.53
N ASP A 66 5.80 6.75 4.17
CA ASP A 66 7.10 7.17 3.66
C ASP A 66 8.11 7.32 4.80
N PRO A 67 9.01 6.34 4.98
CA PRO A 67 9.15 5.14 4.18
C PRO A 67 8.11 4.05 4.50
N LEU A 68 7.47 3.50 3.48
CA LEU A 68 6.62 2.32 3.63
C LEU A 68 7.49 1.09 3.85
N GLN A 69 7.22 0.35 4.92
CA GLN A 69 7.93 -0.88 5.25
C GLN A 69 7.08 -2.11 4.94
N VAL A 70 7.66 -3.05 4.20
CA VAL A 70 7.03 -4.33 3.87
C VAL A 70 7.95 -5.46 4.30
N PRO A 71 7.50 -6.38 5.17
CA PRO A 71 8.37 -7.44 5.67
C PRO A 71 8.95 -8.30 4.55
N GLN A 72 8.12 -8.69 3.58
CA GLN A 72 8.55 -9.58 2.51
C GLN A 72 7.68 -9.44 1.25
N ILE A 73 8.34 -9.52 0.07
CA ILE A 73 7.70 -9.68 -1.24
C ILE A 73 8.36 -10.86 -1.94
N ASN A 74 7.56 -11.82 -2.37
CA ASN A 74 8.04 -12.97 -3.14
C ASN A 74 7.57 -12.84 -4.59
N ILE A 75 8.48 -12.96 -5.51
CA ILE A 75 8.23 -13.01 -6.95
C ILE A 75 8.54 -14.42 -7.44
N HIS A 76 7.57 -15.01 -8.10
CA HIS A 76 7.72 -16.26 -8.80
C HIS A 76 7.26 -16.07 -10.25
N HIS A 77 8.21 -16.00 -11.17
CA HIS A 77 7.95 -15.75 -12.59
C HIS A 77 8.47 -16.91 -13.43
N VAL A 78 7.61 -17.45 -14.31
CA VAL A 78 7.93 -18.66 -15.08
C VAL A 78 7.53 -18.57 -16.57
N VAL A 79 7.10 -17.39 -17.03
CA VAL A 79 6.56 -17.29 -18.41
C VAL A 79 7.68 -17.13 -19.45
N LYS A 80 8.40 -16.01 -19.44
CA LYS A 80 9.50 -15.73 -20.37
C LYS A 80 10.85 -15.94 -19.70
N TYR A 81 10.92 -15.62 -18.42
CA TYR A 81 12.09 -15.77 -17.58
C TYR A 81 11.70 -16.63 -16.37
N ILE A 82 12.61 -17.45 -15.91
CA ILE A 82 12.37 -18.28 -14.72
C ILE A 82 13.09 -17.62 -13.55
N LEU A 83 12.40 -16.82 -12.78
CA LEU A 83 12.98 -16.07 -11.67
C LEU A 83 12.19 -16.26 -10.40
N ASN A 84 12.87 -16.69 -9.35
CA ASN A 84 12.39 -16.67 -7.98
C ASN A 84 13.19 -15.59 -7.25
N ILE A 85 12.51 -14.54 -6.83
CA ILE A 85 13.11 -13.43 -6.09
C ILE A 85 12.34 -13.27 -4.78
N ARG A 86 13.07 -13.27 -3.67
CA ARG A 86 12.53 -12.94 -2.35
C ARG A 86 13.16 -11.64 -1.90
N PHE A 87 12.36 -10.61 -1.76
CA PHE A 87 12.74 -9.37 -1.12
C PHE A 87 12.31 -9.41 0.35
N ARG A 88 13.22 -9.05 1.25
CA ARG A 88 12.99 -8.95 2.70
C ARG A 88 13.34 -7.56 3.19
N ASN A 89 12.70 -7.12 4.29
CA ASN A 89 12.95 -5.81 4.87
C ASN A 89 12.80 -4.68 3.84
N VAL A 90 11.78 -4.78 3.00
CA VAL A 90 11.53 -3.82 1.93
C VAL A 90 11.21 -2.46 2.50
N ARG A 91 11.88 -1.44 2.00
CA ARG A 91 11.67 -0.03 2.32
C ARG A 91 11.41 0.73 1.03
N LEU A 92 10.23 1.36 0.95
CA LEU A 92 9.83 2.18 -0.18
C LEU A 92 9.74 3.63 0.25
N THR A 93 10.45 4.53 -0.43
CA THR A 93 10.51 5.96 -0.14
C THR A 93 10.12 6.77 -1.37
N GLY A 94 9.47 7.91 -1.17
CA GLY A 94 9.05 8.82 -2.23
C GLY A 94 7.55 8.82 -2.53
N LEU A 95 6.76 8.03 -1.81
CA LEU A 95 5.30 8.01 -1.97
C LEU A 95 4.65 9.33 -1.53
N ALA A 96 5.21 9.99 -0.51
CA ALA A 96 4.71 11.29 -0.03
C ALA A 96 4.87 12.42 -1.04
N ASN A 97 5.76 12.26 -2.02
CA ASN A 97 6.00 13.24 -3.08
C ASN A 97 5.16 12.98 -4.35
N ALA A 98 4.18 12.09 -4.26
CA ALA A 98 3.31 11.81 -5.39
C ALA A 98 2.25 12.90 -5.53
N ASP A 99 2.09 13.41 -6.76
CA ASP A 99 1.00 14.30 -7.13
C ASP A 99 -0.26 13.49 -7.44
N VAL A 100 -1.41 13.93 -6.93
CA VAL A 100 -2.71 13.29 -7.15
C VAL A 100 -3.47 14.02 -8.24
N SER A 101 -3.91 13.28 -9.26
CA SER A 101 -4.66 13.81 -10.39
C SER A 101 -5.81 12.88 -10.80
N ASN A 102 -6.65 13.33 -11.73
CA ASN A 102 -7.73 12.54 -12.35
C ASN A 102 -8.61 11.79 -11.33
N VAL A 103 -9.01 12.51 -10.27
CA VAL A 103 -9.84 11.94 -9.20
C VAL A 103 -11.29 11.83 -9.71
N THR A 104 -11.86 10.63 -9.55
CA THR A 104 -13.29 10.37 -9.75
C THR A 104 -13.84 9.74 -8.49
N ALA A 105 -14.82 10.37 -7.88
CA ALA A 105 -15.50 9.92 -6.67
C ALA A 105 -16.99 9.68 -6.94
N ASP A 106 -17.37 8.43 -7.11
CA ASP A 106 -18.77 8.05 -7.26
C ASP A 106 -19.35 7.63 -5.89
N VAL A 107 -20.02 8.59 -5.26
CA VAL A 107 -20.66 8.38 -3.96
C VAL A 107 -21.87 7.43 -4.03
N LYS A 108 -22.44 7.20 -5.22
CA LYS A 108 -23.61 6.30 -5.37
C LYS A 108 -23.18 4.83 -5.37
N THR A 109 -22.07 4.54 -6.02
CA THR A 109 -21.50 3.19 -6.12
C THR A 109 -20.37 2.93 -5.15
N ASP A 110 -20.04 3.88 -4.28
CA ASP A 110 -18.98 3.81 -3.28
C ASP A 110 -17.60 3.45 -3.88
N LYS A 111 -17.29 4.10 -5.01
CA LYS A 111 -16.04 3.91 -5.75
C LYS A 111 -15.23 5.20 -5.80
N LEU A 112 -13.93 5.06 -5.60
CA LEU A 112 -12.95 6.12 -5.73
C LEU A 112 -11.87 5.67 -6.70
N SER A 113 -11.54 6.50 -7.68
CA SER A 113 -10.40 6.29 -8.57
C SER A 113 -9.56 7.56 -8.64
N LEU A 114 -8.25 7.39 -8.73
CA LEU A 114 -7.30 8.49 -8.88
C LEU A 114 -6.08 8.04 -9.65
N VAL A 115 -5.31 9.00 -10.17
CA VAL A 115 -3.98 8.79 -10.72
C VAL A 115 -2.97 9.47 -9.80
N GLY A 116 -1.94 8.72 -9.42
CA GLY A 116 -0.78 9.21 -8.68
C GLY A 116 0.44 9.27 -9.59
N GLU A 117 1.16 10.38 -9.55
CA GLU A 117 2.39 10.59 -10.30
C GLU A 117 3.53 10.88 -9.34
N ALA A 118 4.47 9.95 -9.24
CA ALA A 118 5.65 10.10 -8.37
C ALA A 118 6.91 10.31 -9.23
N PRO A 119 7.64 11.41 -9.04
CA PRO A 119 8.85 11.69 -9.80
C PRO A 119 9.93 10.64 -9.55
N HIS A 120 10.08 10.21 -8.30
CA HIS A 120 11.05 9.20 -7.89
C HIS A 120 10.50 8.32 -6.79
N ILE A 121 10.64 7.01 -6.96
CA ILE A 121 10.41 6.02 -5.91
C ILE A 121 11.68 5.23 -5.70
N LEU A 122 12.17 5.21 -4.46
CA LEU A 122 13.32 4.44 -4.02
C LEU A 122 12.82 3.16 -3.33
N PHE A 123 13.28 2.02 -3.82
CA PHE A 123 13.05 0.69 -3.24
C PHE A 123 14.37 0.12 -2.74
N GLU A 124 14.46 -0.18 -1.45
CA GLU A 124 15.61 -0.79 -0.81
C GLU A 124 15.19 -2.10 -0.14
N SER A 125 16.00 -3.14 -0.23
CA SER A 125 15.67 -4.45 0.33
C SER A 125 16.89 -5.34 0.45
N ASP A 126 16.82 -6.33 1.33
CA ASP A 126 17.61 -7.54 1.22
C ASP A 126 16.94 -8.45 0.18
N TYR A 127 17.73 -9.16 -0.63
CA TYR A 127 17.18 -10.07 -1.63
C TYR A 127 17.87 -11.43 -1.62
N ASP A 128 17.09 -12.44 -2.00
CA ASP A 128 17.57 -13.75 -2.47
C ASP A 128 17.00 -13.98 -3.85
N MET A 129 17.85 -14.37 -4.81
CA MET A 129 17.44 -14.61 -6.18
C MET A 129 17.99 -15.94 -6.69
N LEU A 130 17.13 -16.66 -7.38
CA LEU A 130 17.48 -17.90 -8.09
C LEU A 130 16.72 -17.95 -9.40
N GLY A 131 17.41 -18.22 -10.51
CA GLY A 131 16.70 -18.45 -11.76
C GLY A 131 17.52 -18.16 -13.01
N LYS A 132 16.83 -17.83 -14.10
CA LYS A 132 17.40 -17.50 -15.40
C LYS A 132 16.76 -16.24 -15.96
N PHE A 133 17.57 -15.25 -16.30
CA PHE A 133 17.16 -14.01 -16.94
C PHE A 133 18.03 -13.76 -18.18
N ILE A 134 17.42 -13.62 -19.36
CA ILE A 134 18.11 -13.41 -20.65
C ILE A 134 19.31 -14.37 -20.80
N GLU A 135 19.03 -15.68 -20.84
CA GLU A 135 20.02 -16.76 -20.98
C GLU A 135 21.08 -16.86 -19.86
N VAL A 136 21.08 -15.96 -18.89
CA VAL A 136 22.01 -15.94 -17.76
C VAL A 136 21.39 -16.58 -16.53
N PHE A 137 22.03 -17.64 -16.00
CA PHE A 137 21.68 -18.20 -14.70
C PHE A 137 22.19 -17.32 -13.58
N VAL A 138 21.30 -17.02 -12.64
CA VAL A 138 21.60 -16.16 -11.49
C VAL A 138 21.22 -16.87 -10.19
N VAL A 139 22.17 -16.87 -9.27
CA VAL A 139 22.00 -17.33 -7.89
C VAL A 139 22.71 -16.34 -7.01
N GLY A 140 22.01 -15.75 -6.06
CA GLY A 140 22.66 -14.82 -5.16
C GLY A 140 21.73 -14.22 -4.12
N SER A 141 22.34 -13.59 -3.15
CA SER A 141 21.69 -12.85 -2.11
C SER A 141 22.52 -11.63 -1.74
N GLY A 142 21.86 -10.61 -1.21
CA GLY A 142 22.53 -9.38 -0.81
C GLY A 142 21.54 -8.27 -0.56
N LYS A 143 22.01 -7.04 -0.73
CA LYS A 143 21.14 -5.85 -0.68
C LYS A 143 20.90 -5.35 -2.10
N CYS A 144 19.70 -4.86 -2.36
CA CYS A 144 19.39 -4.20 -3.61
C CYS A 144 18.83 -2.80 -3.37
N LYS A 145 19.06 -1.94 -4.36
CA LYS A 145 18.57 -0.58 -4.40
C LYS A 145 18.06 -0.27 -5.80
N PHE A 146 16.76 -0.03 -5.91
CA PHE A 146 16.13 0.32 -7.18
C PHE A 146 15.58 1.74 -7.10
N VAL A 147 15.81 2.51 -8.15
CA VAL A 147 15.26 3.85 -8.32
C VAL A 147 14.34 3.83 -9.53
N PHE A 148 13.07 4.07 -9.30
CA PHE A 148 12.05 4.19 -10.32
C PHE A 148 11.74 5.66 -10.55
N GLY A 149 11.87 6.14 -11.80
CA GLY A 149 11.63 7.52 -12.17
C GLY A 149 10.35 7.69 -12.98
N ASN A 150 9.60 8.78 -12.72
CA ASN A 150 8.36 9.14 -13.39
C ASN A 150 7.36 7.98 -13.39
N VAL A 151 6.96 7.56 -12.20
CA VAL A 151 5.99 6.49 -12.00
C VAL A 151 4.60 7.08 -12.05
N THR A 152 3.77 6.64 -13.00
CA THR A 152 2.35 6.97 -13.04
C THR A 152 1.54 5.72 -12.71
N ALA A 153 0.66 5.80 -11.72
CA ALA A 153 -0.16 4.68 -11.30
C ALA A 153 -1.62 5.08 -11.13
N GLN A 154 -2.53 4.21 -11.55
CA GLN A 154 -3.94 4.32 -11.25
C GLN A 154 -4.27 3.50 -9.99
N LEU A 155 -5.01 4.13 -9.08
CA LEU A 155 -5.49 3.55 -7.85
C LEU A 155 -7.02 3.54 -7.89
N ARG A 156 -7.63 2.39 -7.56
CA ARG A 156 -9.09 2.24 -7.53
C ARG A 156 -9.47 1.56 -6.22
N LEU A 157 -10.33 2.22 -5.46
CA LEU A 157 -10.93 1.70 -4.23
C LEU A 157 -12.41 1.40 -4.49
N GLU A 158 -12.84 0.20 -4.18
CA GLU A 158 -14.24 -0.21 -4.16
C GLU A 158 -14.62 -0.54 -2.71
N SER A 159 -15.71 0.05 -2.25
CA SER A 159 -16.20 -0.08 -0.89
C SER A 159 -17.69 -0.42 -0.88
N GLU A 160 -18.18 -0.86 0.26
CA GLU A 160 -19.61 -0.97 0.53
C GLU A 160 -19.97 -0.22 1.82
N ARG A 161 -21.21 0.16 1.98
CA ARG A 161 -21.69 0.83 3.20
C ARG A 161 -22.11 -0.20 4.20
N VAL A 162 -21.65 -0.03 5.43
CA VAL A 162 -22.04 -0.83 6.57
C VAL A 162 -22.53 0.06 7.70
N GLN A 163 -23.63 -0.34 8.35
CA GLN A 163 -24.13 0.34 9.54
C GLN A 163 -23.38 -0.18 10.77
N ARG A 164 -22.80 0.73 11.55
CA ARG A 164 -22.18 0.43 12.86
C ARG A 164 -22.56 1.51 13.85
N GLU A 165 -23.09 1.12 15.00
CA GLU A 165 -23.38 2.03 16.14
C GLU A 165 -24.05 3.35 15.72
N CYS A 166 -25.11 3.30 14.94
CA CYS A 166 -25.85 4.47 14.41
C CYS A 166 -25.10 5.29 13.34
N HIS A 167 -23.87 4.94 12.96
CA HIS A 167 -23.11 5.60 11.91
C HIS A 167 -22.94 4.71 10.68
N VAL A 168 -22.86 5.32 9.51
CA VAL A 168 -22.51 4.62 8.26
C VAL A 168 -21.01 4.70 8.06
N HIS A 169 -20.38 3.56 7.83
CA HIS A 169 -18.97 3.45 7.51
C HIS A 169 -18.77 2.88 6.11
N TRP A 170 -17.67 3.23 5.48
CA TRP A 170 -17.18 2.48 4.33
C TRP A 170 -16.47 1.23 4.80
N ARG A 171 -16.74 0.11 4.13
CA ARG A 171 -15.99 -1.13 4.25
C ARG A 171 -15.27 -1.37 2.93
N PRO A 172 -13.99 -1.01 2.83
CA PRO A 172 -13.18 -1.30 1.66
C PRO A 172 -13.17 -2.80 1.34
N GLN A 173 -13.45 -3.15 0.09
CA GLN A 173 -13.52 -4.53 -0.40
C GLN A 173 -12.35 -4.85 -1.32
N ARG A 174 -11.97 -3.89 -2.14
CA ARG A 174 -10.92 -4.05 -3.13
C ARG A 174 -10.15 -2.75 -3.31
N PHE A 175 -8.84 -2.87 -3.36
CA PHE A 175 -7.96 -1.80 -3.78
C PHE A 175 -7.08 -2.32 -4.93
N ALA A 176 -7.27 -1.76 -6.11
CA ALA A 176 -6.49 -2.10 -7.28
C ALA A 176 -5.45 -1.01 -7.54
N LEU A 177 -4.19 -1.43 -7.66
CA LEU A 177 -3.07 -0.59 -8.09
C LEU A 177 -2.63 -1.05 -9.47
N GLU A 178 -2.59 -0.14 -10.43
CA GLU A 178 -2.14 -0.39 -11.79
C GLU A 178 -1.07 0.64 -12.17
N VAL A 179 0.17 0.21 -12.37
CA VAL A 179 1.22 1.09 -12.89
C VAL A 179 0.99 1.30 -14.38
N LEU A 180 0.60 2.51 -14.76
CA LEU A 180 0.30 2.88 -16.15
C LEU A 180 1.59 3.10 -16.93
N SER A 181 2.55 3.82 -16.32
CA SER A 181 3.84 4.09 -16.94
C SER A 181 4.97 4.12 -15.93
N LEU A 182 6.16 3.82 -16.42
CA LEU A 182 7.43 3.92 -15.72
C LEU A 182 8.44 4.54 -16.70
N GLY A 183 8.91 5.74 -16.39
CA GLY A 183 9.83 6.48 -17.27
C GLY A 183 11.23 5.92 -17.26
N SER A 184 11.74 5.53 -16.11
CA SER A 184 13.08 4.94 -15.95
C SER A 184 13.16 4.00 -14.77
N ALA A 185 14.11 3.07 -14.82
CA ALA A 185 14.48 2.24 -13.67
C ALA A 185 15.99 2.10 -13.62
N GLN A 186 16.58 2.32 -12.45
CA GLN A 186 17.97 1.98 -12.13
C GLN A 186 17.94 0.88 -11.07
N LEU A 187 18.49 -0.27 -11.41
CA LEU A 187 18.39 -1.49 -10.62
C LEU A 187 19.80 -1.91 -10.20
N ASN A 188 20.12 -1.71 -8.94
CA ASN A 188 21.41 -2.08 -8.37
C ASN A 188 21.22 -3.27 -7.43
N PHE A 189 21.89 -4.38 -7.77
CA PHE A 189 22.04 -5.54 -6.92
C PHE A 189 23.45 -5.48 -6.34
N GLY A 190 23.57 -5.14 -5.05
CA GLY A 190 24.83 -5.20 -4.31
C GLY A 190 25.33 -6.63 -4.17
N ASP A 191 26.63 -6.78 -3.82
CA ASP A 191 27.34 -8.07 -3.71
C ASP A 191 26.60 -9.14 -2.88
N PRO A 192 26.83 -10.42 -3.17
CA PRO A 192 27.38 -11.05 -4.36
C PRO A 192 26.33 -11.82 -5.16
N LEU A 193 26.10 -11.42 -6.38
CA LEU A 193 25.42 -12.29 -7.33
C LEU A 193 26.47 -13.26 -7.91
N MET A 194 26.28 -14.54 -7.69
CA MET A 194 27.18 -15.59 -8.13
C MET A 194 26.62 -16.27 -9.37
N ILE A 195 27.43 -16.40 -10.43
CA ILE A 195 27.16 -17.35 -11.50
C ILE A 195 28.26 -18.42 -11.38
N GLY A 196 27.93 -19.59 -10.88
CA GLY A 196 28.90 -20.60 -10.54
C GLY A 196 29.93 -20.08 -9.52
N ALA A 197 31.23 -20.16 -9.83
CA ALA A 197 32.32 -19.69 -8.96
C ALA A 197 32.70 -18.21 -9.20
N LEU A 198 32.04 -17.51 -10.12
CA LEU A 198 32.38 -16.13 -10.49
C LEU A 198 31.39 -15.14 -9.86
N SER A 199 31.89 -14.14 -9.15
CA SER A 199 31.08 -13.00 -8.69
C SER A 199 30.76 -12.07 -9.84
N LEU A 200 29.47 -11.84 -10.15
CA LEU A 200 29.03 -11.03 -11.27
C LEU A 200 28.14 -9.85 -10.85
N GLY A 201 28.20 -9.44 -9.59
CA GLY A 201 27.27 -8.41 -9.06
C GLY A 201 27.15 -7.17 -9.96
N SER A 202 28.26 -6.55 -10.35
CA SER A 202 28.25 -5.38 -11.23
C SER A 202 27.75 -5.71 -12.64
N ASN A 203 28.16 -6.84 -13.20
CA ASN A 203 27.78 -7.25 -14.56
C ASN A 203 26.28 -7.62 -14.63
N PHE A 204 25.73 -8.22 -13.57
CA PHE A 204 24.30 -8.50 -13.52
C PHE A 204 23.46 -7.22 -13.41
N SER A 205 23.86 -6.27 -12.56
CA SER A 205 23.21 -4.97 -12.47
C SER A 205 23.23 -4.25 -13.83
N GLN A 206 24.33 -4.31 -14.56
CA GLN A 206 24.40 -3.75 -15.90
C GLN A 206 23.44 -4.47 -16.86
N LEU A 207 23.45 -5.80 -16.91
CA LEU A 207 22.54 -6.59 -17.74
C LEU A 207 21.08 -6.25 -17.48
N VAL A 208 20.70 -6.12 -16.19
CA VAL A 208 19.34 -5.78 -15.80
C VAL A 208 19.00 -4.32 -16.18
N ASN A 209 19.94 -3.39 -16.03
CA ASN A 209 19.73 -2.00 -16.41
C ASN A 209 19.61 -1.82 -17.92
N ASP A 210 20.42 -2.53 -18.70
CA ASP A 210 20.33 -2.52 -20.18
C ASP A 210 18.99 -3.09 -20.66
N ASN A 211 18.37 -3.96 -19.85
CA ASN A 211 17.09 -4.64 -20.13
C ASN A 211 16.05 -4.37 -19.05
N TRP A 212 16.01 -3.16 -18.48
CA TRP A 212 15.15 -2.88 -17.32
C TRP A 212 13.65 -3.03 -17.61
N ARG A 213 13.23 -2.77 -18.84
CA ARG A 213 11.82 -2.92 -19.22
C ARG A 213 11.38 -4.38 -19.14
N GLU A 214 12.18 -5.30 -19.61
CA GLU A 214 11.95 -6.74 -19.50
C GLU A 214 11.96 -7.18 -18.04
N PHE A 215 12.94 -6.71 -17.26
CA PHE A 215 12.98 -7.02 -15.84
C PHE A 215 11.77 -6.44 -15.09
N TRP A 216 11.32 -5.26 -15.47
CA TRP A 216 10.10 -4.68 -14.93
C TRP A 216 8.87 -5.54 -15.20
N THR A 217 8.76 -6.22 -16.35
CA THR A 217 7.64 -7.13 -16.62
C THR A 217 7.57 -8.30 -15.63
N VAL A 218 8.70 -8.68 -15.04
CA VAL A 218 8.78 -9.71 -13.99
C VAL A 218 8.30 -9.17 -12.65
N LEU A 219 8.67 -7.93 -12.32
CA LEU A 219 8.34 -7.31 -11.03
C LEU A 219 6.90 -6.79 -10.97
N LYS A 220 6.44 -6.16 -12.04
CA LYS A 220 5.21 -5.37 -12.10
C LYS A 220 3.98 -6.09 -11.55
N PRO A 221 3.62 -7.33 -11.97
CA PRO A 221 2.40 -7.99 -11.51
C PRO A 221 2.37 -8.17 -9.98
N THR A 222 3.48 -8.67 -9.43
CA THR A 222 3.58 -8.91 -7.99
C THR A 222 3.60 -7.62 -7.19
N PHE A 223 4.28 -6.58 -7.70
CA PHE A 223 4.29 -5.27 -7.04
C PHE A 223 2.90 -4.65 -7.02
N GLN A 224 2.17 -4.68 -8.12
CA GLN A 224 0.80 -4.18 -8.18
C GLN A 224 -0.12 -4.91 -7.19
N GLU A 225 -0.04 -6.22 -7.14
CA GLU A 225 -0.82 -7.04 -6.22
C GLU A 225 -0.46 -6.75 -4.75
N ARG A 226 0.82 -6.81 -4.40
CA ARG A 226 1.26 -6.67 -3.01
C ARG A 226 1.03 -5.27 -2.45
N PHE A 227 1.33 -4.23 -3.22
CA PHE A 227 1.04 -2.86 -2.79
C PHE A 227 -0.46 -2.55 -2.80
N GLY A 228 -1.23 -3.12 -3.73
CA GLY A 228 -2.69 -3.02 -3.72
C GLY A 228 -3.29 -3.59 -2.44
N LEU A 229 -2.83 -4.77 -1.98
CA LEU A 229 -3.26 -5.37 -0.72
C LEU A 229 -2.88 -4.52 0.50
N LEU A 230 -1.68 -3.95 0.52
CA LEU A 230 -1.24 -3.06 1.60
C LEU A 230 -2.08 -1.79 1.68
N PHE A 231 -2.37 -1.16 0.55
CA PHE A 231 -3.25 0.01 0.52
C PHE A 231 -4.68 -0.33 0.91
N LEU A 232 -5.16 -1.54 0.59
CA LEU A 232 -6.44 -2.03 1.09
C LEU A 232 -6.44 -2.12 2.62
N GLU A 233 -5.40 -2.70 3.22
CA GLU A 233 -5.27 -2.76 4.68
C GLU A 233 -5.26 -1.38 5.33
N PHE A 234 -4.59 -0.38 4.72
CA PHE A 234 -4.63 1.00 5.19
C PHE A 234 -6.04 1.59 5.10
N ALA A 235 -6.70 1.44 3.95
CA ALA A 235 -8.06 1.93 3.77
C ALA A 235 -9.02 1.29 4.80
N VAL A 236 -8.91 -0.01 5.03
CA VAL A 236 -9.73 -0.73 6.04
C VAL A 236 -9.50 -0.14 7.42
N LYS A 237 -8.26 0.09 7.86
CA LYS A 237 -7.95 0.65 9.18
C LYS A 237 -8.54 2.05 9.37
N VAL A 238 -8.47 2.89 8.34
CA VAL A 238 -9.03 4.25 8.38
C VAL A 238 -10.55 4.20 8.43
N PHE A 239 -11.20 3.56 7.47
CA PHE A 239 -12.66 3.59 7.33
C PHE A 239 -13.40 2.72 8.34
N GLN A 240 -12.71 1.81 9.04
CA GLN A 240 -13.30 1.13 10.21
C GLN A 240 -13.52 2.06 11.40
N LYS A 241 -12.65 3.07 11.55
CA LYS A 241 -12.68 4.00 12.68
C LYS A 241 -13.44 5.28 12.38
N VAL A 242 -13.39 5.76 11.13
CA VAL A 242 -13.95 7.05 10.73
C VAL A 242 -15.30 6.84 10.05
N PRO A 243 -16.39 7.41 10.57
CA PRO A 243 -17.70 7.41 9.92
C PRO A 243 -17.67 8.10 8.55
N LEU A 244 -18.50 7.64 7.64
CA LEU A 244 -18.60 8.23 6.30
C LEU A 244 -19.07 9.69 6.32
N ASP A 245 -19.94 10.05 7.28
CA ASP A 245 -20.42 11.42 7.42
C ASP A 245 -19.33 12.38 7.92
N ASP A 246 -18.28 11.89 8.59
CA ASP A 246 -17.12 12.70 9.01
C ASP A 246 -16.16 12.93 7.85
N VAL A 247 -16.02 11.96 6.93
CA VAL A 247 -15.19 12.08 5.72
C VAL A 247 -15.89 12.90 4.63
N CYS A 248 -17.21 12.70 4.50
CA CYS A 248 -18.02 13.29 3.44
C CYS A 248 -19.42 13.68 3.99
N PRO A 249 -19.52 14.82 4.71
CA PRO A 249 -20.79 15.29 5.26
C PRO A 249 -21.81 15.62 4.16
N ARG A 250 -23.10 15.59 4.53
CA ARG A 250 -24.24 15.87 3.63
C ARG A 250 -24.33 17.32 3.23
#